data_dec4807fb8344810d08e43a91208ec2a
#
_entry.id   dec4807fb8344810d08e43a91208ec2a
#
_cell.length_a   1.000
_cell.length_b   1.000
_cell.length_c   1.000
_cell.angle_alpha   90.00
_cell.angle_beta   90.00
_cell.angle_gamma   90.00
#
_symmetry.space_group_name_H-M   'P 1'
#
loop_
_entity.id
_entity.type
_entity.pdbx_description
1 polymer ?
#
loop_
_entity_poly.entity_id
_entity_poly.type
_entity_poly.pdbx_seq_one_letter_code
_entity_poly.pdbx_strand_id
1 'polypeptide(L)'
;IWKDCYPILNILGATVTVDGSVWILRYYENRTRIASFLLSLTSGRKVARVLLLVLFFVMYFITLRGSIGVKTLRTKNAFVTTDAFLNKMIMNPIKSLNKAYKEFKVFDSTKENPYGSLNHKESENLDELLKKEVDKLEVMGHDQIFVVIMESYDSWPLMEKYRGLGLSKNLSKYADEGTHFTNFLPSFNGTCYALSTITSGIPHAGTDLSIAAMSQQAYKTSIFDQFEKLGFKSQFFYGGYGSWHNFSDYISHSGCCSIYNASDAEDLSTYGEWGVEDEELFKIVLNNVDSCEKSINVILTTSYHTPFDVDVYAKGFPYHTFEDIPEEYRKYCDGSLNVLAVGLLWYRDLA
;
A
#
# COMPACT_ATOMS: atom_id res chain seq x y z
N ILE A 1 7.65 -16.32 14.81
CA ILE A 1 6.80 -16.91 15.87
C ILE A 1 5.69 -15.93 16.28
N TRP A 2 5.92 -14.61 16.39
CA TRP A 2 4.87 -13.65 16.75
C TRP A 2 3.92 -13.29 15.61
N LYS A 3 4.37 -13.33 14.33
CA LYS A 3 3.53 -13.09 13.15
C LYS A 3 2.42 -14.14 13.01
N ASP A 4 2.68 -15.38 13.39
CA ASP A 4 1.76 -16.51 13.22
C ASP A 4 0.63 -16.56 14.25
N CYS A 5 0.76 -15.83 15.37
CA CYS A 5 -0.26 -15.83 16.43
C CYS A 5 -1.38 -14.79 16.22
N TYR A 6 -1.14 -13.73 15.41
CA TYR A 6 -2.14 -12.68 15.20
C TYR A 6 -3.44 -13.15 14.53
N PRO A 7 -3.43 -14.01 13.50
CA PRO A 7 -4.66 -14.51 12.89
C PRO A 7 -5.51 -15.31 13.86
N ILE A 8 -4.88 -16.18 14.66
CA ILE A 8 -5.57 -17.04 15.63
C ILE A 8 -6.23 -16.21 16.74
N LEU A 9 -5.53 -15.20 17.27
CA LEU A 9 -6.06 -14.30 18.29
C LEU A 9 -7.21 -13.44 17.76
N ASN A 10 -7.18 -13.05 16.49
CA ASN A 10 -8.25 -12.28 15.87
C ASN A 10 -9.49 -13.13 15.55
N ILE A 11 -9.30 -14.39 15.09
CA ILE A 11 -10.40 -15.34 14.91
C ILE A 11 -11.06 -15.65 16.26
N LEU A 12 -10.27 -15.88 17.30
CA LEU A 12 -10.78 -16.05 18.66
C LEU A 12 -11.49 -14.79 19.18
N GLY A 13 -10.95 -13.61 18.88
CA GLY A 13 -11.57 -12.34 19.21
C GLY A 13 -12.89 -12.11 18.47
N ALA A 14 -12.96 -12.45 17.18
CA ALA A 14 -14.17 -12.35 16.37
C ALA A 14 -15.24 -13.35 16.83
N THR A 15 -14.87 -14.60 17.12
CA THR A 15 -15.79 -15.60 17.68
C THR A 15 -16.30 -15.16 19.06
N VAL A 16 -15.43 -14.70 19.94
CA VAL A 16 -15.84 -14.20 21.28
C VAL A 16 -16.74 -12.96 21.18
N THR A 17 -16.54 -12.07 20.21
CA THR A 17 -17.42 -10.89 20.03
C THR A 17 -18.77 -11.25 19.41
N VAL A 18 -18.82 -12.16 18.44
CA VAL A 18 -20.08 -12.62 17.82
C VAL A 18 -20.85 -13.50 18.80
N ASP A 19 -20.20 -14.48 19.40
CA ASP A 19 -20.82 -15.33 20.41
C ASP A 19 -21.17 -14.54 21.67
N GLY A 20 -20.36 -13.56 22.06
CA GLY A 20 -20.66 -12.65 23.15
C GLY A 20 -21.86 -11.77 22.87
N SER A 21 -22.05 -11.30 21.65
CA SER A 21 -23.24 -10.51 21.26
C SER A 21 -24.50 -11.36 21.23
N VAL A 22 -24.42 -12.57 20.67
CA VAL A 22 -25.51 -13.57 20.71
C VAL A 22 -25.79 -14.01 22.15
N TRP A 23 -24.75 -14.10 22.93
CA TRP A 23 -24.83 -14.48 24.37
C TRP A 23 -25.44 -13.36 25.21
N ILE A 24 -25.10 -12.10 24.97
CA ILE A 24 -25.73 -10.90 25.57
C ILE A 24 -27.22 -10.86 25.22
N LEU A 25 -27.60 -11.16 24.00
CA LEU A 25 -28.98 -11.21 23.55
C LEU A 25 -29.73 -12.37 24.26
N ARG A 26 -29.15 -13.56 24.34
CA ARG A 26 -29.67 -14.69 25.11
C ARG A 26 -29.63 -14.46 26.62
N TYR A 27 -28.70 -13.63 27.12
CA TYR A 27 -28.60 -13.25 28.53
C TYR A 27 -29.78 -12.37 28.96
N TYR A 28 -30.23 -11.45 28.07
CA TYR A 28 -31.45 -10.68 28.35
C TYR A 28 -32.69 -11.57 28.41
N GLU A 29 -32.74 -12.64 27.64
CA GLU A 29 -33.82 -13.63 27.71
C GLU A 29 -33.73 -14.58 28.94
N ASN A 30 -32.53 -14.86 29.47
CA ASN A 30 -32.29 -15.83 30.55
C ASN A 30 -31.52 -15.22 31.75
N ARG A 31 -31.89 -14.01 32.15
CA ARG A 31 -31.24 -13.19 33.19
C ARG A 31 -30.89 -13.86 34.49
N THR A 32 -31.52 -14.99 34.83
CA THR A 32 -31.38 -15.67 36.12
C THR A 32 -30.27 -16.75 36.14
N ARG A 33 -29.97 -17.40 35.03
CA ARG A 33 -29.05 -18.56 35.01
C ARG A 33 -27.58 -18.22 35.04
N ILE A 34 -27.16 -17.15 34.38
CA ILE A 34 -25.73 -16.78 34.28
C ILE A 34 -25.28 -16.04 35.54
N ALA A 35 -26.12 -15.15 36.05
CA ALA A 35 -25.85 -14.53 37.35
C ALA A 35 -25.74 -15.58 38.44
N SER A 36 -26.61 -16.61 38.46
CA SER A 36 -26.54 -17.71 39.42
C SER A 36 -25.34 -18.63 39.21
N PHE A 37 -24.91 -18.87 37.94
CA PHE A 37 -23.69 -19.62 37.62
C PHE A 37 -22.42 -18.87 38.08
N LEU A 38 -22.27 -17.59 37.74
CA LEU A 38 -21.15 -16.77 38.20
C LEU A 38 -21.16 -16.61 39.73
N LEU A 39 -22.34 -16.52 40.32
CA LEU A 39 -22.51 -16.48 41.78
C LEU A 39 -22.18 -17.82 42.44
N SER A 40 -22.45 -18.95 41.78
CA SER A 40 -22.12 -20.29 42.28
C SER A 40 -20.62 -20.58 42.25
N LEU A 41 -19.91 -20.12 41.21
CA LEU A 41 -18.45 -20.26 41.10
C LEU A 41 -17.68 -19.47 42.16
N THR A 42 -18.30 -18.48 42.79
CA THR A 42 -17.65 -17.57 43.74
C THR A 42 -18.32 -17.48 45.09
N SER A 43 -19.19 -18.44 45.42
CA SER A 43 -19.85 -18.50 46.73
C SER A 43 -18.80 -18.54 47.85
N GLY A 44 -18.60 -17.43 48.52
CA GLY A 44 -17.74 -17.26 49.68
C GLY A 44 -16.58 -16.29 49.57
N ARG A 45 -16.15 -15.83 48.35
CA ARG A 45 -14.99 -14.94 48.23
C ARG A 45 -15.28 -13.71 47.32
N LYS A 46 -15.62 -12.57 47.89
CA LYS A 46 -15.82 -11.29 47.20
C LYS A 46 -14.62 -10.92 46.31
N VAL A 47 -13.41 -11.24 46.77
CA VAL A 47 -12.15 -10.99 46.02
C VAL A 47 -12.08 -11.78 44.72
N ALA A 48 -12.46 -13.06 44.73
CA ALA A 48 -12.45 -13.89 43.51
C ALA A 48 -13.42 -13.36 42.44
N ARG A 49 -14.58 -12.82 42.84
CA ARG A 49 -15.53 -12.17 41.88
C ARG A 49 -14.95 -10.94 41.24
N VAL A 50 -14.29 -10.08 42.03
CA VAL A 50 -13.63 -8.87 41.52
C VAL A 50 -12.51 -9.24 40.54
N LEU A 51 -11.68 -10.25 40.89
CA LEU A 51 -10.62 -10.73 40.01
C LEU A 51 -11.16 -11.30 38.70
N LEU A 52 -12.24 -12.07 38.72
CA LEU A 52 -12.89 -12.60 37.51
C LEU A 52 -13.46 -11.47 36.63
N LEU A 53 -14.08 -10.46 37.24
CA LEU A 53 -14.55 -9.29 36.49
C LEU A 53 -13.41 -8.51 35.86
N VAL A 54 -12.34 -8.27 36.62
CA VAL A 54 -11.14 -7.57 36.08
C VAL A 54 -10.53 -8.37 34.94
N LEU A 55 -10.38 -9.69 35.11
CA LEU A 55 -9.87 -10.58 34.06
C LEU A 55 -10.77 -10.54 32.82
N PHE A 56 -12.08 -10.57 32.97
CA PHE A 56 -13.02 -10.44 31.86
C PHE A 56 -12.85 -9.12 31.12
N PHE A 57 -12.78 -7.99 31.83
CA PHE A 57 -12.55 -6.70 31.20
C PHE A 57 -11.18 -6.58 30.53
N VAL A 58 -10.14 -7.15 31.12
CA VAL A 58 -8.80 -7.20 30.50
C VAL A 58 -8.83 -8.01 29.21
N MET A 59 -9.42 -9.21 29.24
CA MET A 59 -9.57 -10.06 28.05
C MET A 59 -10.41 -9.37 26.97
N TYR A 60 -11.54 -8.77 27.37
CA TYR A 60 -12.38 -7.99 26.46
C TYR A 60 -11.62 -6.81 25.82
N PHE A 61 -10.83 -6.10 26.62
CA PHE A 61 -10.02 -4.99 26.10
C PHE A 61 -8.91 -5.47 25.14
N ILE A 62 -8.25 -6.59 25.44
CA ILE A 62 -7.26 -7.21 24.56
C ILE A 62 -7.89 -7.62 23.23
N THR A 63 -9.09 -8.24 23.25
CA THR A 63 -9.79 -8.65 22.03
C THR A 63 -10.21 -7.44 21.20
N LEU A 64 -10.71 -6.37 21.80
CA LEU A 64 -11.04 -5.12 21.11
C LEU A 64 -9.80 -4.47 20.49
N ARG A 65 -8.69 -4.52 21.20
CA ARG A 65 -7.42 -3.96 20.74
C ARG A 65 -6.81 -4.77 19.57
N GLY A 66 -7.05 -6.08 19.52
CA GLY A 66 -6.54 -7.01 18.52
C GLY A 66 -5.03 -7.31 18.64
N SER A 67 -4.37 -6.85 19.73
CA SER A 67 -2.97 -7.19 20.00
C SER A 67 -2.64 -7.09 21.49
N ILE A 68 -1.70 -7.91 21.94
CA ILE A 68 -1.11 -7.86 23.29
C ILE A 68 0.08 -6.90 23.34
N GLY A 69 0.67 -6.58 22.16
CA GLY A 69 1.84 -5.71 22.05
C GLY A 69 1.55 -4.22 22.32
N VAL A 70 2.60 -3.41 22.35
CA VAL A 70 2.50 -1.95 22.55
C VAL A 70 1.69 -1.29 21.43
N LYS A 71 1.81 -1.78 20.20
CA LYS A 71 1.09 -1.24 19.03
C LYS A 71 -0.22 -2.00 18.79
N THR A 72 -1.28 -1.27 18.51
CA THR A 72 -2.57 -1.87 18.10
C THR A 72 -2.44 -2.44 16.68
N LEU A 73 -3.21 -3.49 16.37
CA LEU A 73 -3.32 -4.01 15.01
C LEU A 73 -3.80 -2.89 14.08
N ARG A 74 -3.00 -2.59 13.07
CA ARG A 74 -3.34 -1.61 12.01
C ARG A 74 -3.75 -2.36 10.75
N THR A 75 -4.40 -1.69 9.81
CA THR A 75 -4.82 -2.28 8.53
C THR A 75 -3.63 -2.92 7.79
N LYS A 76 -2.46 -2.28 7.80
CA LYS A 76 -1.25 -2.82 7.17
C LYS A 76 -0.79 -4.17 7.75
N ASN A 77 -1.07 -4.45 9.02
CA ASN A 77 -0.73 -5.73 9.66
C ASN A 77 -1.76 -6.84 9.35
N ALA A 78 -2.82 -6.54 8.63
CA ALA A 78 -3.81 -7.51 8.20
C ALA A 78 -3.47 -8.17 6.85
N PHE A 79 -2.44 -7.68 6.15
CA PHE A 79 -1.98 -8.26 4.89
C PHE A 79 -0.95 -9.37 5.18
N VAL A 80 -1.44 -10.57 5.46
CA VAL A 80 -0.61 -11.74 5.85
C VAL A 80 -0.79 -12.93 4.91
N THR A 81 -1.71 -12.81 3.95
CA THR A 81 -1.97 -13.84 2.94
C THR A 81 -2.12 -13.20 1.57
N THR A 82 -2.00 -13.99 0.52
CA THR A 82 -2.29 -13.58 -0.87
C THR A 82 -3.79 -13.40 -1.12
N ASP A 83 -4.65 -13.96 -0.26
CA ASP A 83 -6.11 -13.90 -0.39
C ASP A 83 -6.66 -12.60 0.21
N ALA A 84 -7.23 -11.75 -0.64
CA ALA A 84 -7.81 -10.48 -0.25
C ALA A 84 -8.98 -10.61 0.74
N PHE A 85 -9.78 -11.67 0.61
CA PHE A 85 -10.89 -11.92 1.52
C PHE A 85 -10.39 -12.31 2.91
N LEU A 86 -9.42 -13.22 2.99
CA LEU A 86 -8.81 -13.63 4.25
C LEU A 86 -8.14 -12.44 4.96
N ASN A 87 -7.43 -11.57 4.22
CA ASN A 87 -6.84 -10.36 4.78
C ASN A 87 -7.90 -9.40 5.36
N LYS A 88 -9.05 -9.26 4.70
CA LYS A 88 -10.18 -8.46 5.23
C LYS A 88 -10.77 -9.07 6.51
N MET A 89 -10.74 -10.39 6.66
CA MET A 89 -11.26 -11.10 7.86
C MET A 89 -10.37 -10.97 9.08
N ILE A 90 -9.09 -10.62 8.93
CA ILE A 90 -8.14 -10.46 10.05
C ILE A 90 -8.50 -9.26 10.94
N MET A 91 -9.07 -8.22 10.37
CA MET A 91 -9.43 -7.01 11.10
C MET A 91 -10.65 -7.24 12.00
N ASN A 92 -10.54 -6.76 13.23
CA ASN A 92 -11.69 -6.76 14.15
C ASN A 92 -12.88 -6.02 13.52
N PRO A 93 -14.09 -6.62 13.46
CA PRO A 93 -15.27 -6.02 12.83
C PRO A 93 -15.62 -4.63 13.34
N ILE A 94 -15.44 -4.36 14.64
CA ILE A 94 -15.70 -3.03 15.24
C ILE A 94 -14.71 -1.99 14.72
N LYS A 95 -13.44 -2.35 14.56
CA LYS A 95 -12.44 -1.47 13.96
C LYS A 95 -12.71 -1.23 12.48
N SER A 96 -13.09 -2.26 11.74
CA SER A 96 -13.48 -2.15 10.34
C SER A 96 -14.68 -1.23 10.16
N LEU A 97 -15.71 -1.38 11.00
CA LEU A 97 -16.89 -0.52 11.00
C LEU A 97 -16.52 0.94 11.34
N ASN A 98 -15.68 1.16 12.36
CA ASN A 98 -15.24 2.51 12.72
C ASN A 98 -14.40 3.15 11.60
N LYS A 99 -13.57 2.36 10.92
CA LYS A 99 -12.81 2.82 9.75
C LYS A 99 -13.78 3.21 8.63
N ALA A 100 -14.70 2.34 8.25
CA ALA A 100 -15.70 2.60 7.22
C ALA A 100 -16.56 3.84 7.54
N TYR A 101 -16.95 4.02 8.81
CA TYR A 101 -17.69 5.22 9.24
C TYR A 101 -16.86 6.51 9.11
N LYS A 102 -15.57 6.47 9.43
CA LYS A 102 -14.68 7.61 9.26
C LYS A 102 -14.49 7.95 7.78
N GLU A 103 -14.27 6.94 6.94
CA GLU A 103 -14.14 7.09 5.48
C GLU A 103 -15.45 7.65 4.89
N PHE A 104 -16.60 7.12 5.31
CA PHE A 104 -17.90 7.66 4.90
C PHE A 104 -18.09 9.13 5.30
N LYS A 105 -17.67 9.53 6.52
CA LYS A 105 -17.72 10.94 6.93
C LYS A 105 -16.84 11.84 6.07
N VAL A 106 -15.64 11.38 5.72
CA VAL A 106 -14.75 12.12 4.82
C VAL A 106 -15.43 12.26 3.46
N PHE A 107 -15.95 11.16 2.90
CA PHE A 107 -16.68 11.17 1.64
C PHE A 107 -17.89 12.11 1.68
N ASP A 108 -18.68 12.09 2.74
CA ASP A 108 -19.85 12.98 2.89
C ASP A 108 -19.46 14.46 3.01
N SER A 109 -18.31 14.75 3.65
CA SER A 109 -17.76 16.10 3.75
C SER A 109 -17.14 16.62 2.44
N THR A 110 -16.75 15.72 1.53
CA THR A 110 -16.15 16.07 0.22
C THR A 110 -17.18 16.24 -0.90
N LYS A 111 -18.49 16.22 -0.58
CA LYS A 111 -19.55 16.55 -1.55
C LYS A 111 -19.45 17.97 -2.09
N GLU A 112 -18.87 18.88 -1.33
CA GLU A 112 -18.46 20.19 -1.82
C GLU A 112 -17.15 20.03 -2.61
N ASN A 113 -17.02 20.73 -3.73
CA ASN A 113 -15.84 20.64 -4.60
C ASN A 113 -14.55 20.88 -3.79
N PRO A 114 -13.70 19.87 -3.55
CA PRO A 114 -12.50 20.01 -2.72
C PRO A 114 -11.45 20.92 -3.34
N TYR A 115 -11.57 21.23 -4.64
CA TYR A 115 -10.69 22.15 -5.36
C TYR A 115 -11.16 23.62 -5.27
N GLY A 116 -12.23 23.90 -4.52
CA GLY A 116 -12.81 25.22 -4.38
C GLY A 116 -13.61 25.65 -5.62
N SER A 117 -14.10 26.88 -5.58
CA SER A 117 -14.68 27.48 -6.78
C SER A 117 -13.53 27.89 -7.70
N LEU A 118 -13.39 27.22 -8.82
CA LEU A 118 -12.56 27.71 -9.90
C LEU A 118 -13.17 29.02 -10.41
N ASN A 119 -12.53 30.16 -10.12
CA ASN A 119 -12.90 31.46 -10.67
C ASN A 119 -12.58 31.55 -12.17
N HIS A 120 -12.67 30.44 -12.88
CA HIS A 120 -12.59 30.44 -14.32
C HIS A 120 -13.98 30.58 -14.90
N LYS A 121 -14.10 31.48 -15.87
CA LYS A 121 -15.24 31.49 -16.77
C LYS A 121 -15.57 30.03 -17.09
N GLU A 122 -16.80 29.66 -16.87
CA GLU A 122 -17.34 28.33 -17.13
C GLU A 122 -16.86 27.82 -18.48
N SER A 123 -15.70 27.19 -18.50
CA SER A 123 -15.33 26.33 -19.60
C SER A 123 -16.12 25.06 -19.34
N GLU A 124 -17.13 24.90 -20.11
CA GLU A 124 -18.15 23.84 -19.95
C GLU A 124 -17.57 22.45 -20.20
N ASN A 125 -16.29 22.34 -20.56
CA ASN A 125 -15.67 21.08 -20.93
C ASN A 125 -14.31 20.89 -20.25
N LEU A 126 -14.30 20.02 -19.20
CA LEU A 126 -13.07 19.62 -18.53
C LEU A 126 -12.04 19.02 -19.48
N ASP A 127 -12.50 18.35 -20.53
CA ASP A 127 -11.62 17.74 -21.54
C ASP A 127 -10.83 18.80 -22.31
N GLU A 128 -11.39 19.99 -22.52
CA GLU A 128 -10.69 21.12 -23.14
C GLU A 128 -9.67 21.77 -22.21
N LEU A 129 -9.99 21.87 -20.90
CA LEU A 129 -9.07 22.41 -19.89
C LEU A 129 -7.83 21.52 -19.67
N LEU A 130 -8.00 20.21 -19.80
CA LEU A 130 -6.93 19.23 -19.60
C LEU A 130 -6.17 18.89 -20.89
N LYS A 131 -6.71 19.29 -22.05
CA LYS A 131 -6.06 19.04 -23.33
C LYS A 131 -4.90 20.01 -23.53
N LYS A 132 -3.69 19.46 -23.63
CA LYS A 132 -2.52 20.19 -24.10
C LYS A 132 -2.31 19.88 -25.57
N GLU A 133 -2.29 20.92 -26.41
CA GLU A 133 -1.86 20.77 -27.78
C GLU A 133 -0.34 20.75 -27.83
N VAL A 134 0.21 19.82 -28.58
CA VAL A 134 1.65 19.68 -28.81
C VAL A 134 1.91 20.17 -30.23
N ASP A 135 2.77 21.18 -30.39
CA ASP A 135 3.07 21.85 -31.69
C ASP A 135 3.68 20.92 -32.74
N LYS A 136 4.27 19.81 -32.34
CA LYS A 136 4.79 18.76 -33.20
C LYS A 136 4.57 17.39 -32.59
N LEU A 137 3.77 16.57 -33.23
CA LEU A 137 3.70 15.14 -33.03
C LEU A 137 4.79 14.47 -33.88
N GLU A 138 5.99 14.31 -33.35
CA GLU A 138 6.88 13.27 -33.86
C GLU A 138 6.35 11.96 -33.26
N VAL A 139 5.51 11.25 -34.01
CA VAL A 139 5.02 9.94 -33.64
C VAL A 139 6.18 8.95 -33.81
N MET A 140 7.05 8.86 -32.82
CA MET A 140 7.89 7.68 -32.66
C MET A 140 6.95 6.58 -32.18
N GLY A 141 6.64 5.60 -33.04
CA GLY A 141 5.76 4.48 -32.71
C GLY A 141 6.47 3.55 -31.74
N HIS A 142 6.33 3.81 -30.44
CA HIS A 142 6.71 2.85 -29.41
C HIS A 142 5.54 1.88 -29.21
N ASP A 143 5.82 0.60 -29.30
CA ASP A 143 4.81 -0.44 -29.11
C ASP A 143 4.65 -0.80 -27.63
N GLN A 144 5.63 -0.49 -26.78
CA GLN A 144 5.58 -0.74 -25.34
C GLN A 144 6.01 0.48 -24.54
N ILE A 145 5.24 0.78 -23.51
CA ILE A 145 5.50 1.89 -22.58
C ILE A 145 5.54 1.31 -21.18
N PHE A 146 6.62 1.60 -20.45
CA PHE A 146 6.77 1.22 -19.04
C PHE A 146 6.81 2.48 -18.18
N VAL A 147 5.87 2.55 -17.23
CA VAL A 147 5.80 3.61 -16.22
C VAL A 147 6.17 2.99 -14.88
N VAL A 148 7.43 3.12 -14.47
CA VAL A 148 7.91 2.53 -13.21
C VAL A 148 7.80 3.56 -12.09
N ILE A 149 6.94 3.28 -11.13
CA ILE A 149 6.73 4.08 -9.92
C ILE A 149 7.52 3.43 -8.80
N MET A 150 8.67 4.02 -8.47
CA MET A 150 9.55 3.49 -7.45
C MET A 150 9.14 4.01 -6.07
N GLU A 151 8.70 3.10 -5.18
CA GLU A 151 8.30 3.43 -3.82
C GLU A 151 9.43 4.12 -3.05
N SER A 152 9.15 5.33 -2.52
CA SER A 152 10.09 6.10 -1.68
C SER A 152 11.49 6.34 -2.28
N TYR A 153 11.64 6.27 -3.61
CA TYR A 153 12.94 6.52 -4.25
C TYR A 153 13.24 8.01 -4.25
N ASP A 154 14.37 8.38 -3.66
CA ASP A 154 14.86 9.76 -3.61
C ASP A 154 15.81 10.04 -4.78
N SER A 155 15.97 11.31 -5.15
CA SER A 155 16.84 11.75 -6.25
C SER A 155 18.34 11.77 -5.87
N TRP A 156 18.70 11.75 -4.56
CA TRP A 156 20.10 11.92 -4.13
C TRP A 156 21.08 10.87 -4.68
N PRO A 157 20.70 9.57 -4.92
CA PRO A 157 21.62 8.59 -5.49
C PRO A 157 22.07 8.93 -6.92
N LEU A 158 21.27 9.73 -7.65
CA LEU A 158 21.59 10.19 -9.00
C LEU A 158 22.43 11.47 -9.01
N MET A 159 22.62 12.14 -7.88
CA MET A 159 23.45 13.34 -7.80
C MET A 159 24.92 12.99 -8.03
N GLU A 160 25.61 13.81 -8.81
CA GLU A 160 27.03 13.62 -9.19
C GLU A 160 27.94 13.30 -8.00
N LYS A 161 27.74 14.03 -6.90
CA LYS A 161 28.53 13.84 -5.66
C LYS A 161 28.40 12.46 -5.00
N TYR A 162 27.40 11.64 -5.38
CA TYR A 162 27.18 10.29 -4.84
C TYR A 162 27.36 9.18 -5.89
N ARG A 163 27.63 9.51 -7.14
CA ARG A 163 27.79 8.51 -8.23
C ARG A 163 28.87 7.47 -7.92
N GLY A 164 29.94 7.85 -7.23
CA GLY A 164 31.00 6.92 -6.86
C GLY A 164 30.63 5.84 -5.85
N LEU A 165 29.48 5.98 -5.14
CA LEU A 165 28.91 4.91 -4.32
C LEU A 165 28.33 3.76 -5.16
N GLY A 166 28.06 3.98 -6.45
CA GLY A 166 27.55 2.96 -7.34
C GLY A 166 26.15 2.46 -7.03
N LEU A 167 25.31 3.29 -6.35
CA LEU A 167 23.97 2.91 -5.90
C LEU A 167 22.93 2.91 -7.01
N SER A 168 23.17 3.60 -8.12
CA SER A 168 22.22 3.83 -9.20
C SER A 168 22.94 3.84 -10.56
N LYS A 169 23.72 2.80 -10.84
CA LYS A 169 24.51 2.71 -12.08
C LYS A 169 23.62 2.65 -13.32
N ASN A 170 22.59 1.81 -13.29
CA ASN A 170 21.69 1.61 -14.42
C ASN A 170 20.80 2.83 -14.60
N LEU A 171 20.21 3.36 -13.53
CA LEU A 171 19.40 4.59 -13.61
C LEU A 171 20.22 5.79 -14.06
N SER A 172 21.48 5.91 -13.61
CA SER A 172 22.38 6.98 -14.07
C SER A 172 22.64 6.88 -15.58
N LYS A 173 22.83 5.66 -16.08
CA LYS A 173 23.00 5.43 -17.52
C LYS A 173 21.75 5.90 -18.30
N TYR A 174 20.56 5.49 -17.87
CA TYR A 174 19.31 5.93 -18.51
C TYR A 174 19.06 7.44 -18.37
N ALA A 175 19.46 8.04 -17.24
CA ALA A 175 19.39 9.49 -17.07
C ALA A 175 20.31 10.25 -18.02
N ASP A 176 21.49 9.70 -18.32
CA ASP A 176 22.46 10.28 -19.25
C ASP A 176 22.05 10.07 -20.72
N GLU A 177 21.39 8.96 -21.05
CA GLU A 177 20.92 8.62 -22.42
C GLU A 177 19.53 9.19 -22.74
N GLY A 178 18.72 9.52 -21.73
CA GLY A 178 17.34 9.97 -21.84
C GLY A 178 17.11 11.41 -21.40
N THR A 179 15.87 11.70 -20.99
CA THR A 179 15.50 12.99 -20.42
C THR A 179 15.38 12.87 -18.91
N HIS A 180 16.23 13.55 -18.17
CA HIS A 180 16.21 13.58 -16.72
C HIS A 180 15.61 14.90 -16.19
N PHE A 181 14.46 14.82 -15.50
CA PHE A 181 13.82 15.96 -14.85
C PHE A 181 14.39 16.16 -13.44
N THR A 182 15.25 17.14 -13.26
CA THR A 182 15.94 17.40 -11.97
C THR A 182 15.04 18.05 -10.91
N ASN A 183 13.95 18.70 -11.33
CA ASN A 183 12.99 19.38 -10.45
C ASN A 183 11.62 18.68 -10.46
N PHE A 184 11.62 17.37 -10.33
CA PHE A 184 10.39 16.59 -10.26
C PHE A 184 10.01 16.33 -8.79
N LEU A 185 8.78 16.68 -8.43
CA LEU A 185 8.23 16.44 -7.09
C LEU A 185 6.98 15.57 -7.20
N PRO A 186 6.78 14.63 -6.28
CA PRO A 186 5.54 13.87 -6.22
C PRO A 186 4.38 14.82 -5.88
N SER A 187 3.18 14.51 -6.36
CA SER A 187 1.97 15.27 -6.07
C SER A 187 1.57 15.21 -4.59
N PHE A 188 2.02 14.18 -3.89
CA PHE A 188 1.77 13.96 -2.47
C PHE A 188 2.85 13.03 -1.88
N ASN A 189 3.03 13.09 -0.55
CA ASN A 189 4.02 12.29 0.17
C ASN A 189 3.54 10.88 0.58
N GLY A 190 2.50 10.37 -0.05
CA GLY A 190 1.94 9.03 0.22
C GLY A 190 1.63 8.30 -1.08
N THR A 191 1.99 7.03 -1.13
CA THR A 191 1.91 6.17 -2.33
C THR A 191 0.53 6.15 -2.97
N CYS A 192 -0.53 5.95 -2.17
CA CYS A 192 -1.91 5.92 -2.67
C CYS A 192 -2.29 7.18 -3.44
N TYR A 193 -1.94 8.32 -2.88
CA TYR A 193 -2.32 9.63 -3.42
C TYR A 193 -1.47 10.01 -4.63
N ALA A 194 -0.17 9.70 -4.59
CA ALA A 194 0.72 9.89 -5.73
C ALA A 194 0.29 9.00 -6.91
N LEU A 195 -0.02 7.71 -6.65
CA LEU A 195 -0.51 6.80 -7.68
C LEU A 195 -1.82 7.29 -8.29
N SER A 196 -2.78 7.76 -7.46
CA SER A 196 -4.05 8.28 -8.00
C SER A 196 -3.84 9.46 -8.93
N THR A 197 -2.93 10.36 -8.59
CA THR A 197 -2.58 11.49 -9.46
C THR A 197 -1.96 11.03 -10.77
N ILE A 198 -1.03 10.07 -10.71
CA ILE A 198 -0.37 9.53 -11.92
C ILE A 198 -1.39 8.84 -12.82
N THR A 199 -2.27 8.03 -12.25
CA THR A 199 -3.22 7.22 -13.01
C THR A 199 -4.44 7.99 -13.48
N SER A 200 -4.86 9.03 -12.77
CA SER A 200 -6.05 9.83 -13.13
C SER A 200 -5.72 11.18 -13.78
N GLY A 201 -4.47 11.66 -13.67
CA GLY A 201 -4.09 13.02 -14.08
C GLY A 201 -4.65 14.12 -13.18
N ILE A 202 -5.32 13.79 -12.07
CA ILE A 202 -5.98 14.75 -11.17
C ILE A 202 -5.17 14.86 -9.88
N PRO A 203 -4.76 16.07 -9.46
CA PRO A 203 -4.05 16.26 -8.19
C PRO A 203 -4.87 15.77 -7.00
N HIS A 204 -4.20 15.22 -5.98
CA HIS A 204 -4.88 14.77 -4.77
C HIS A 204 -5.56 15.93 -4.03
N ALA A 205 -6.83 15.77 -3.70
CA ALA A 205 -7.65 16.75 -2.97
C ALA A 205 -8.24 16.18 -1.68
N GLY A 206 -7.54 15.29 -1.01
CA GLY A 206 -7.97 14.72 0.27
C GLY A 206 -8.85 13.48 0.17
N THR A 207 -9.13 12.98 -1.04
CA THR A 207 -9.92 11.76 -1.23
C THR A 207 -9.02 10.53 -1.32
N ASP A 208 -9.27 9.52 -0.49
CA ASP A 208 -8.57 8.23 -0.53
C ASP A 208 -9.00 7.42 -1.77
N LEU A 209 -8.09 6.64 -2.34
CA LEU A 209 -8.37 5.74 -3.48
C LEU A 209 -9.47 4.72 -3.17
N SER A 210 -9.54 4.22 -1.94
CA SER A 210 -10.58 3.30 -1.53
C SER A 210 -11.98 3.91 -1.66
N ILE A 211 -12.10 5.22 -1.46
CA ILE A 211 -13.34 5.98 -1.65
C ILE A 211 -13.62 6.19 -3.14
N ALA A 212 -12.58 6.49 -3.92
CA ALA A 212 -12.71 6.60 -5.37
C ALA A 212 -13.19 5.28 -5.99
N ALA A 213 -12.69 4.14 -5.52
CA ALA A 213 -13.15 2.81 -5.95
C ALA A 213 -14.64 2.56 -5.65
N MET A 214 -15.19 3.13 -4.59
CA MET A 214 -16.61 3.02 -4.26
C MET A 214 -17.53 3.68 -5.31
N SER A 215 -17.03 4.69 -6.04
CA SER A 215 -17.82 5.37 -7.09
C SER A 215 -17.99 4.50 -8.34
N GLN A 216 -17.19 3.47 -8.52
CA GLN A 216 -17.17 2.58 -9.69
C GLN A 216 -17.13 3.32 -11.04
N GLN A 217 -16.53 4.51 -11.06
CA GLN A 217 -16.42 5.35 -12.25
C GLN A 217 -14.96 5.68 -12.49
N ALA A 218 -14.49 5.36 -13.70
CA ALA A 218 -13.19 5.82 -14.15
C ALA A 218 -13.16 7.32 -14.32
N TYR A 219 -12.04 7.93 -14.00
CA TYR A 219 -11.79 9.31 -14.42
C TYR A 219 -11.60 9.34 -15.94
N LYS A 220 -12.24 10.29 -16.61
CA LYS A 220 -12.09 10.48 -18.06
C LYS A 220 -10.65 10.71 -18.51
N THR A 221 -9.80 11.17 -17.60
CA THR A 221 -8.38 11.43 -17.79
C THR A 221 -7.51 10.24 -17.36
N SER A 222 -8.13 9.08 -17.05
CA SER A 222 -7.37 7.88 -16.68
C SER A 222 -6.35 7.52 -17.76
N ILE A 223 -5.11 7.31 -17.33
CA ILE A 223 -4.03 6.89 -18.24
C ILE A 223 -4.39 5.59 -18.96
N PHE A 224 -5.05 4.65 -18.29
CA PHE A 224 -5.47 3.37 -18.87
C PHE A 224 -6.49 3.57 -20.00
N ASP A 225 -7.57 4.29 -19.72
CA ASP A 225 -8.63 4.59 -20.69
C ASP A 225 -8.09 5.40 -21.90
N GLN A 226 -7.17 6.35 -21.67
CA GLN A 226 -6.59 7.13 -22.76
C GLN A 226 -5.70 6.26 -23.67
N PHE A 227 -4.88 5.38 -23.11
CA PHE A 227 -4.03 4.50 -23.90
C PHE A 227 -4.81 3.38 -24.61
N GLU A 228 -5.89 2.87 -24.01
CA GLU A 228 -6.78 1.95 -24.70
C GLU A 228 -7.41 2.54 -25.96
N LYS A 229 -7.82 3.82 -25.92
CA LYS A 229 -8.31 4.54 -27.10
C LYS A 229 -7.27 4.64 -28.21
N LEU A 230 -5.99 4.57 -27.86
CA LEU A 230 -4.87 4.55 -28.81
C LEU A 230 -4.47 3.13 -29.27
N GLY A 231 -5.21 2.11 -28.81
CA GLY A 231 -5.00 0.70 -29.16
C GLY A 231 -3.92 -0.01 -28.34
N PHE A 232 -3.56 0.54 -27.17
CA PHE A 232 -2.65 -0.11 -26.23
C PHE A 232 -3.43 -0.97 -25.26
N LYS A 233 -2.92 -2.16 -24.95
CA LYS A 233 -3.37 -2.97 -23.81
C LYS A 233 -2.82 -2.38 -22.52
N SER A 234 -3.70 -2.08 -21.58
CA SER A 234 -3.28 -1.51 -20.31
C SER A 234 -3.06 -2.58 -19.25
N GLN A 235 -1.92 -2.53 -18.58
CA GLN A 235 -1.53 -3.48 -17.53
C GLN A 235 -0.99 -2.74 -16.31
N PHE A 236 -1.36 -3.24 -15.14
CA PHE A 236 -0.87 -2.72 -13.85
C PHE A 236 -0.21 -3.84 -13.05
N PHE A 237 1.00 -3.58 -12.59
CA PHE A 237 1.81 -4.51 -11.80
C PHE A 237 2.14 -3.88 -10.45
N TYR A 238 1.86 -4.60 -9.38
CA TYR A 238 2.08 -4.12 -8.02
C TYR A 238 2.79 -5.17 -7.17
N GLY A 239 3.98 -4.86 -6.66
CA GLY A 239 4.72 -5.77 -5.77
C GLY A 239 4.00 -6.09 -4.46
N GLY A 240 3.00 -5.31 -4.07
CA GLY A 240 2.22 -5.50 -2.85
C GLY A 240 0.91 -6.27 -3.04
N TYR A 241 0.10 -6.29 -1.99
CA TYR A 241 -1.20 -6.97 -2.00
C TYR A 241 -2.28 -6.04 -2.56
N GLY A 242 -2.98 -6.47 -3.61
CA GLY A 242 -4.01 -5.68 -4.29
C GLY A 242 -5.19 -5.25 -3.39
N SER A 243 -5.39 -5.93 -2.26
CA SER A 243 -6.37 -5.56 -1.24
C SER A 243 -5.96 -4.35 -0.39
N TRP A 244 -4.69 -3.95 -0.41
CA TRP A 244 -4.23 -2.78 0.32
C TRP A 244 -4.84 -1.51 -0.28
N HIS A 245 -5.52 -0.69 0.54
CA HIS A 245 -6.30 0.47 0.09
C HIS A 245 -7.25 0.20 -1.09
N ASN A 246 -7.71 -1.03 -1.27
CA ASN A 246 -8.54 -1.46 -2.40
C ASN A 246 -7.91 -1.12 -3.78
N PHE A 247 -6.59 -1.23 -3.89
CA PHE A 247 -5.88 -0.87 -5.13
C PHE A 247 -6.39 -1.62 -6.36
N SER A 248 -6.58 -2.93 -6.26
CA SER A 248 -7.09 -3.70 -7.40
C SER A 248 -8.46 -3.20 -7.85
N ASP A 249 -9.36 -2.89 -6.92
CA ASP A 249 -10.68 -2.34 -7.25
C ASP A 249 -10.56 -0.97 -7.91
N TYR A 250 -9.73 -0.07 -7.36
CA TYR A 250 -9.51 1.25 -7.92
C TYR A 250 -8.94 1.21 -9.34
N ILE A 251 -7.89 0.41 -9.57
CA ILE A 251 -7.22 0.28 -10.87
C ILE A 251 -8.15 -0.36 -11.90
N SER A 252 -8.91 -1.40 -11.51
CA SER A 252 -9.92 -2.03 -12.36
C SER A 252 -10.99 -1.03 -12.83
N HIS A 253 -11.52 -0.24 -11.91
CA HIS A 253 -12.51 0.79 -12.24
C HIS A 253 -11.91 1.98 -13.01
N SER A 254 -10.58 2.12 -13.01
CA SER A 254 -9.88 3.12 -13.83
C SER A 254 -9.68 2.71 -15.29
N GLY A 255 -10.19 1.56 -15.71
CA GLY A 255 -10.14 1.07 -17.09
C GLY A 255 -8.92 0.18 -17.39
N CYS A 256 -8.19 -0.30 -16.40
CA CYS A 256 -7.06 -1.20 -16.62
C CYS A 256 -7.52 -2.60 -17.01
N CYS A 257 -6.97 -3.15 -18.10
CA CYS A 257 -7.35 -4.46 -18.63
C CYS A 257 -6.84 -5.63 -17.79
N SER A 258 -5.60 -5.54 -17.29
CA SER A 258 -4.98 -6.64 -16.55
C SER A 258 -4.26 -6.11 -15.32
N ILE A 259 -4.47 -6.76 -14.19
CA ILE A 259 -3.90 -6.37 -12.90
C ILE A 259 -3.17 -7.56 -12.30
N TYR A 260 -1.89 -7.37 -12.02
CA TYR A 260 -1.01 -8.34 -11.38
C TYR A 260 -0.51 -7.78 -10.05
N ASN A 261 -0.40 -8.61 -9.05
CA ASN A 261 0.04 -8.20 -7.72
C ASN A 261 0.85 -9.32 -7.04
N ALA A 262 1.26 -9.14 -5.80
CA ALA A 262 2.05 -10.14 -5.09
C ALA A 262 1.47 -11.56 -5.14
N SER A 263 0.14 -11.73 -5.28
CA SER A 263 -0.49 -13.05 -5.35
C SER A 263 -0.17 -13.84 -6.63
N ASP A 264 0.35 -13.16 -7.65
CA ASP A 264 0.72 -13.75 -8.94
C ASP A 264 2.20 -14.20 -8.97
N ALA A 265 2.94 -14.00 -7.87
CA ALA A 265 4.33 -14.39 -7.76
C ALA A 265 4.49 -15.92 -7.65
N GLU A 266 5.51 -16.45 -8.31
CA GLU A 266 5.83 -17.89 -8.28
C GLU A 266 6.62 -18.26 -7.02
N ASP A 267 7.53 -17.38 -6.57
CA ASP A 267 8.34 -17.61 -5.39
C ASP A 267 7.76 -16.94 -4.14
N LEU A 268 7.13 -17.76 -3.30
CA LEU A 268 6.54 -17.30 -2.04
C LEU A 268 7.59 -17.00 -0.96
N SER A 269 8.86 -17.39 -1.14
CA SER A 269 9.92 -17.10 -0.16
C SER A 269 10.32 -15.63 -0.14
N THR A 270 10.00 -14.89 -1.19
CA THR A 270 10.29 -13.45 -1.35
C THR A 270 9.24 -12.54 -0.70
N TYR A 271 8.23 -13.12 -0.02
CA TYR A 271 7.19 -12.32 0.64
C TYR A 271 7.70 -11.62 1.89
N GLY A 272 7.65 -10.29 1.87
CA GLY A 272 7.87 -9.42 3.02
C GLY A 272 6.58 -8.87 3.64
N GLU A 273 6.73 -7.88 4.52
CA GLU A 273 5.56 -7.19 5.15
C GLU A 273 4.66 -6.50 4.11
N TRP A 274 5.23 -6.05 2.99
CA TRP A 274 4.52 -5.24 1.98
C TRP A 274 4.17 -5.99 0.70
N GLY A 275 4.67 -7.19 0.52
CA GLY A 275 4.47 -7.99 -0.68
C GLY A 275 5.75 -8.73 -1.08
N VAL A 276 5.98 -8.84 -2.38
CA VAL A 276 7.17 -9.51 -2.93
C VAL A 276 8.32 -8.53 -3.18
N GLU A 277 9.55 -9.06 -3.27
CA GLU A 277 10.71 -8.28 -3.68
C GLU A 277 10.56 -7.74 -5.11
N ASP A 278 11.22 -6.62 -5.40
CA ASP A 278 11.14 -5.97 -6.72
C ASP A 278 11.66 -6.90 -7.83
N GLU A 279 12.65 -7.75 -7.57
CA GLU A 279 13.12 -8.77 -8.51
C GLU A 279 11.98 -9.73 -8.93
N GLU A 280 11.18 -10.20 -7.97
CA GLU A 280 10.05 -11.08 -8.25
C GLU A 280 8.93 -10.32 -8.98
N LEU A 281 8.68 -9.06 -8.61
CA LEU A 281 7.75 -8.20 -9.33
C LEU A 281 8.16 -8.07 -10.81
N PHE A 282 9.44 -7.84 -11.11
CA PHE A 282 9.89 -7.74 -12.50
C PHE A 282 9.82 -9.06 -13.24
N LYS A 283 9.96 -10.23 -12.57
CA LYS A 283 9.65 -11.54 -13.20
C LYS A 283 8.18 -11.63 -13.60
N ILE A 284 7.24 -11.17 -12.73
CA ILE A 284 5.82 -11.11 -13.08
C ILE A 284 5.63 -10.22 -14.32
N VAL A 285 6.28 -9.06 -14.38
CA VAL A 285 6.21 -8.16 -15.55
C VAL A 285 6.69 -8.88 -16.81
N LEU A 286 7.88 -9.46 -16.78
CA LEU A 286 8.49 -10.12 -17.95
C LEU A 286 7.68 -11.33 -18.43
N ASN A 287 7.02 -12.05 -17.53
CA ASN A 287 6.19 -13.19 -17.88
C ASN A 287 4.84 -12.80 -18.50
N ASN A 288 4.37 -11.56 -18.30
CA ASN A 288 3.02 -11.14 -18.70
C ASN A 288 2.99 -10.01 -19.74
N VAL A 289 4.13 -9.43 -20.08
CA VAL A 289 4.23 -8.44 -21.17
C VAL A 289 4.57 -9.15 -22.47
N ASP A 290 3.65 -9.13 -23.43
CA ASP A 290 3.89 -9.67 -24.76
C ASP A 290 4.62 -8.62 -25.64
N SER A 291 5.80 -8.96 -26.12
CA SER A 291 6.61 -8.10 -26.99
C SER A 291 5.96 -7.82 -28.35
N CYS A 292 4.96 -8.60 -28.76
CA CYS A 292 4.23 -8.44 -30.01
C CYS A 292 2.99 -7.53 -29.90
N GLU A 293 2.55 -7.22 -28.67
CA GLU A 293 1.38 -6.38 -28.43
C GLU A 293 1.78 -4.95 -28.01
N LYS A 294 1.03 -3.96 -28.48
CA LYS A 294 1.13 -2.60 -27.95
C LYS A 294 0.61 -2.57 -26.52
N SER A 295 1.45 -2.16 -25.56
CA SER A 295 1.04 -2.11 -24.16
C SER A 295 1.56 -0.91 -23.42
N ILE A 296 0.74 -0.46 -22.44
CA ILE A 296 1.19 0.43 -21.37
C ILE A 296 1.22 -0.35 -20.06
N ASN A 297 2.37 -0.40 -19.44
CA ASN A 297 2.68 -1.20 -18.28
C ASN A 297 3.03 -0.27 -17.11
N VAL A 298 2.11 -0.11 -16.17
CA VAL A 298 2.32 0.71 -14.98
C VAL A 298 2.76 -0.21 -13.84
N ILE A 299 3.96 0.02 -13.30
CA ILE A 299 4.62 -0.83 -12.33
C ILE A 299 4.82 -0.05 -11.04
N LEU A 300 4.36 -0.58 -9.90
CA LEU A 300 4.56 -0.02 -8.58
C LEU A 300 5.39 -0.97 -7.73
N THR A 301 6.60 -0.54 -7.36
CA THR A 301 7.55 -1.33 -6.55
C THR A 301 7.28 -1.23 -5.06
N THR A 302 7.85 -2.12 -4.24
CA THR A 302 7.60 -2.19 -2.79
C THR A 302 8.84 -2.36 -1.94
N SER A 303 9.98 -2.84 -2.48
CA SER A 303 11.13 -3.26 -1.67
C SER A 303 11.74 -2.14 -0.82
N TYR A 304 11.65 -0.89 -1.25
CA TYR A 304 12.18 0.25 -0.48
C TYR A 304 11.16 0.78 0.54
N HIS A 305 10.61 -0.10 1.32
CA HIS A 305 9.70 0.25 2.42
C HIS A 305 10.17 -0.37 3.74
N THR A 306 10.07 0.37 4.83
CA THR A 306 10.35 -0.18 6.16
C THR A 306 9.39 -1.33 6.46
N PRO A 307 9.86 -2.49 7.00
CA PRO A 307 11.09 -2.72 7.75
C PRO A 307 12.34 -3.07 6.94
N PHE A 308 12.33 -2.94 5.60
CA PHE A 308 13.45 -3.27 4.73
C PHE A 308 13.78 -4.78 4.78
N ASP A 309 12.83 -5.59 4.34
CA ASP A 309 12.85 -7.05 4.49
C ASP A 309 13.83 -7.76 3.53
N VAL A 310 14.33 -7.08 2.49
CA VAL A 310 15.26 -7.68 1.51
C VAL A 310 16.65 -7.87 2.13
N ASP A 311 17.19 -9.08 2.04
CA ASP A 311 18.57 -9.35 2.43
C ASP A 311 19.55 -8.87 1.33
N VAL A 312 19.86 -7.59 1.33
CA VAL A 312 20.76 -6.95 0.36
C VAL A 312 22.19 -7.50 0.43
N TYR A 313 22.59 -8.02 1.58
CA TYR A 313 23.93 -8.61 1.76
C TYR A 313 24.04 -9.96 1.06
N ALA A 314 23.00 -10.78 1.14
CA ALA A 314 22.92 -12.01 0.35
C ALA A 314 22.92 -11.74 -1.17
N LYS A 315 22.42 -10.56 -1.60
CA LYS A 315 22.46 -10.11 -3.00
C LYS A 315 23.82 -9.51 -3.39
N GLY A 316 24.76 -9.33 -2.45
CA GLY A 316 26.13 -8.86 -2.72
C GLY A 316 26.38 -7.36 -2.49
N PHE A 317 25.54 -6.69 -1.72
CA PHE A 317 25.77 -5.29 -1.35
C PHE A 317 27.05 -5.14 -0.53
N PRO A 318 27.99 -4.26 -0.90
CA PRO A 318 29.34 -4.27 -0.35
C PRO A 318 29.49 -3.58 1.00
N TYR A 319 28.55 -2.73 1.41
CA TYR A 319 28.67 -1.94 2.64
C TYR A 319 27.82 -2.54 3.76
N HIS A 320 28.44 -3.00 4.85
CA HIS A 320 27.76 -3.61 6.00
C HIS A 320 27.57 -2.61 7.16
N THR A 321 28.48 -1.68 7.29
CA THR A 321 28.48 -0.64 8.33
C THR A 321 28.69 0.73 7.71
N PHE A 322 28.45 1.79 8.48
CA PHE A 322 28.73 3.17 8.04
C PHE A 322 30.21 3.39 7.73
N GLU A 323 31.08 2.69 8.45
CA GLU A 323 32.53 2.76 8.28
C GLU A 323 33.01 2.11 6.97
N ASP A 324 32.24 1.21 6.38
CA ASP A 324 32.58 0.60 5.08
C ASP A 324 32.34 1.57 3.92
N ILE A 325 31.52 2.61 4.14
CA ILE A 325 31.29 3.64 3.13
C ILE A 325 32.59 4.46 2.99
N PRO A 326 33.08 4.69 1.74
CA PRO A 326 34.30 5.46 1.54
C PRO A 326 34.26 6.83 2.22
N GLU A 327 35.34 7.23 2.87
CA GLU A 327 35.44 8.42 3.73
C GLU A 327 34.99 9.71 3.00
N GLU A 328 35.30 9.80 1.71
CA GLU A 328 34.92 10.92 0.86
C GLU A 328 33.38 11.12 0.78
N TYR A 329 32.60 10.05 0.96
CA TYR A 329 31.12 10.10 0.95
C TYR A 329 30.53 10.24 2.35
N ARG A 330 31.21 9.74 3.40
CA ARG A 330 30.71 9.84 4.79
C ARG A 330 30.45 11.29 5.22
N LYS A 331 31.24 12.23 4.72
CA LYS A 331 31.03 13.67 5.00
C LYS A 331 29.67 14.23 4.51
N TYR A 332 29.02 13.57 3.59
CA TYR A 332 27.67 13.94 3.11
C TYR A 332 26.56 13.19 3.83
N CYS A 333 26.93 12.24 4.69
CA CYS A 333 26.03 11.41 5.47
C CYS A 333 26.14 11.82 6.93
N ASP A 334 25.05 12.15 7.59
CA ASP A 334 25.04 12.67 8.96
C ASP A 334 25.16 11.56 10.04
N GLY A 335 25.64 10.39 9.72
CA GLY A 335 25.77 9.26 10.66
C GLY A 335 24.45 8.57 11.01
N SER A 336 23.32 9.14 10.59
CA SER A 336 21.99 8.53 10.73
C SER A 336 21.62 7.67 9.51
N LEU A 337 22.51 7.60 8.53
CA LEU A 337 22.27 6.85 7.30
C LEU A 337 22.08 5.36 7.62
N ASN A 338 20.88 4.87 7.40
CA ASN A 338 20.62 3.44 7.50
C ASN A 338 21.28 2.71 6.32
N VAL A 339 22.35 1.97 6.58
CA VAL A 339 23.10 1.23 5.56
C VAL A 339 22.21 0.24 4.81
N LEU A 340 21.23 -0.36 5.47
CA LEU A 340 20.22 -1.20 4.81
C LEU A 340 19.40 -0.42 3.80
N ALA A 341 18.97 0.79 4.13
CA ALA A 341 18.23 1.63 3.19
C ALA A 341 19.08 1.99 1.96
N VAL A 342 20.39 2.26 2.16
CA VAL A 342 21.33 2.47 1.04
C VAL A 342 21.46 1.22 0.19
N GLY A 343 21.57 0.05 0.83
CA GLY A 343 21.63 -1.23 0.13
C GLY A 343 20.39 -1.52 -0.71
N LEU A 344 19.22 -1.09 -0.26
CA LEU A 344 18.00 -1.24 -1.02
C LEU A 344 17.91 -0.33 -2.25
N LEU A 345 18.49 0.87 -2.20
CA LEU A 345 18.61 1.71 -3.39
C LEU A 345 19.50 1.05 -4.44
N TRP A 346 20.62 0.47 -3.99
CA TRP A 346 21.51 -0.32 -4.85
C TRP A 346 20.83 -1.58 -5.41
N TYR A 347 20.09 -2.32 -4.56
CA TYR A 347 19.37 -3.52 -4.99
C TYR A 347 18.31 -3.19 -6.06
N ARG A 348 17.58 -2.12 -5.91
CA ARG A 348 16.58 -1.67 -6.91
C ARG A 348 17.17 -1.30 -8.26
N ASP A 349 18.38 -0.80 -8.27
CA ASP A 349 19.09 -0.48 -9.52
C ASP A 349 19.55 -1.74 -10.25
N LEU A 350 19.61 -2.88 -9.53
CA LEU A 350 19.93 -4.19 -10.11
C LEU A 350 18.69 -4.95 -10.60
N ALA A 351 17.59 -4.89 -9.86
CA ALA A 351 16.34 -5.55 -10.20
C ALA A 351 15.73 -5.01 -11.49
#